data_3a4e7504b65a8b8fd8e81aceac2f2bf8
#
_entry.id   3a4e7504b65a8b8fd8e81aceac2f2bf8
#
_cell.length_a   1.000
_cell.length_b   1.000
_cell.length_c   1.000
_cell.angle_alpha   90.00
_cell.angle_beta   90.00
_cell.angle_gamma   90.00
#
_symmetry.space_group_name_H-M   'P 1'
#
loop_
_entity.id
_entity.type
_entity.pdbx_description
1 polymer ?
#
loop_
_entity_poly.entity_id
_entity_poly.type
_entity_poly.pdbx_seq_one_letter_code
_entity_poly.pdbx_strand_id
1 'polypeptide(L)'
;PTENGTIYYKQELEAISHVCHECGMPLFLDGARLGYGLMAADNDVTLEDIARLCDVFYIGGTKVGALFGEAVVITNPVISKDFRYMIKQRGGMLAKGRLLGIQFQTLFEDGLYWQISRHAIDMAMKLKKAFQACGYGFYVENSTNQQLPVLPDAVLEKLAGKYSYSFWEKTDESHS
;
A
#
# COMPACT_ATOMS: atom_id res chain seq x y z
N PRO A 1 0.27 -1.18 -3.57
CA PRO A 1 1.40 -2.01 -4.01
C PRO A 1 1.59 -3.23 -3.11
N THR A 2 2.25 -4.26 -3.65
CA THR A 2 2.72 -5.43 -2.91
C THR A 2 3.82 -5.06 -1.90
N GLU A 3 4.27 -6.00 -1.11
CA GLU A 3 5.42 -5.80 -0.21
C GLU A 3 6.72 -5.51 -0.98
N ASN A 4 6.85 -6.07 -2.19
CA ASN A 4 8.00 -5.82 -3.07
C ASN A 4 7.88 -4.50 -3.85
N GLY A 5 6.81 -3.75 -3.65
CA GLY A 5 6.60 -2.45 -4.28
C GLY A 5 5.96 -2.49 -5.67
N THR A 6 5.63 -3.67 -6.20
CA THR A 6 4.91 -3.77 -7.48
C THR A 6 3.45 -3.35 -7.34
N ILE A 7 2.84 -2.92 -8.43
CA ILE A 7 1.42 -2.58 -8.51
C ILE A 7 0.71 -3.52 -9.48
N TYR A 8 -0.59 -3.67 -9.32
CA TYR A 8 -1.46 -4.27 -10.33
C TYR A 8 -1.97 -3.17 -11.26
N TYR A 9 -1.86 -3.38 -12.56
CA TYR A 9 -2.45 -2.52 -13.56
C TYR A 9 -3.94 -2.82 -13.75
N LYS A 10 -4.65 -1.87 -14.35
CA LYS A 10 -6.10 -1.96 -14.53
C LYS A 10 -6.53 -3.26 -15.22
N GLN A 11 -5.86 -3.61 -16.31
CA GLN A 11 -6.16 -4.84 -17.04
C GLN A 11 -5.98 -6.11 -16.19
N GLU A 12 -4.96 -6.14 -15.32
CA GLU A 12 -4.72 -7.26 -14.42
C GLU A 12 -5.81 -7.37 -13.36
N LEU A 13 -6.20 -6.23 -12.76
CA LEU A 13 -7.29 -6.19 -11.79
C LEU A 13 -8.63 -6.58 -12.41
N GLU A 14 -8.91 -6.16 -13.64
CA GLU A 14 -10.10 -6.56 -14.40
C GLU A 14 -10.12 -8.07 -14.64
N ALA A 15 -8.99 -8.66 -15.03
CA ALA A 15 -8.88 -10.11 -15.23
C ALA A 15 -9.09 -10.89 -13.93
N ILE A 16 -8.48 -10.44 -12.81
CA ILE A 16 -8.66 -11.05 -11.50
C ILE A 16 -10.13 -10.96 -11.04
N SER A 17 -10.72 -9.78 -11.15
CA SER A 17 -12.13 -9.54 -10.80
C SER A 17 -13.07 -10.45 -11.61
N HIS A 18 -12.84 -10.57 -12.92
CA HIS A 18 -13.62 -11.42 -13.79
C HIS A 18 -13.57 -12.90 -13.33
N VAL A 19 -12.38 -13.44 -13.12
CA VAL A 19 -12.21 -14.83 -12.65
C VAL A 19 -12.85 -15.06 -11.28
N CYS A 20 -12.68 -14.13 -10.34
CA CYS A 20 -13.32 -14.21 -9.03
C CYS A 20 -14.85 -14.29 -9.16
N HIS A 21 -15.45 -13.43 -9.97
CA HIS A 21 -16.90 -13.41 -10.17
C HIS A 21 -17.40 -14.66 -10.91
N GLU A 22 -16.70 -15.16 -11.93
CA GLU A 22 -17.04 -16.42 -12.59
C GLU A 22 -17.02 -17.61 -11.62
N CYS A 23 -16.11 -17.60 -10.65
CA CYS A 23 -16.02 -18.62 -9.60
C CYS A 23 -16.97 -18.39 -8.42
N GLY A 24 -17.79 -17.34 -8.44
CA GLY A 24 -18.67 -16.96 -7.33
C GLY A 24 -17.93 -16.53 -6.06
N MET A 25 -16.68 -16.08 -6.18
CA MET A 25 -15.84 -15.63 -5.07
C MET A 25 -15.82 -14.11 -4.99
N PRO A 26 -16.12 -13.51 -3.83
CA PRO A 26 -15.91 -12.08 -3.61
C PRO A 26 -14.41 -11.72 -3.67
N LEU A 27 -14.10 -10.61 -4.32
CA LEU A 27 -12.73 -10.08 -4.38
C LEU A 27 -12.50 -9.06 -3.27
N PHE A 28 -11.51 -9.34 -2.42
CA PHE A 28 -11.03 -8.43 -1.39
C PHE A 28 -9.65 -7.86 -1.75
N LEU A 29 -9.51 -6.54 -1.68
CA LEU A 29 -8.23 -5.87 -1.91
C LEU A 29 -7.66 -5.35 -0.58
N ASP A 30 -6.48 -5.85 -0.20
CA ASP A 30 -5.68 -5.30 0.88
C ASP A 30 -5.08 -3.96 0.45
N GLY A 31 -5.61 -2.88 1.00
CA GLY A 31 -5.22 -1.51 0.68
C GLY A 31 -4.26 -0.87 1.66
N ALA A 32 -3.45 -1.64 2.43
CA ALA A 32 -2.55 -1.11 3.44
C ALA A 32 -1.57 -0.01 2.92
N ARG A 33 -1.22 -0.08 1.63
CA ARG A 33 -0.37 0.91 0.95
C ARG A 33 -1.08 1.51 -0.27
N LEU A 34 -2.41 1.61 -0.23
CA LEU A 34 -3.22 2.00 -1.39
C LEU A 34 -2.82 3.36 -1.94
N GLY A 35 -2.65 4.37 -1.07
CA GLY A 35 -2.25 5.71 -1.49
C GLY A 35 -0.95 5.73 -2.29
N TYR A 36 0.03 4.94 -1.89
CA TYR A 36 1.30 4.84 -2.61
C TYR A 36 1.13 4.17 -3.99
N GLY A 37 0.29 3.13 -4.07
CA GLY A 37 -0.01 2.49 -5.35
C GLY A 37 -0.70 3.45 -6.32
N LEU A 38 -1.73 4.15 -5.85
CA LEU A 38 -2.50 5.11 -6.67
C LEU A 38 -1.69 6.34 -7.10
N MET A 39 -0.63 6.69 -6.36
CA MET A 39 0.25 7.81 -6.70
C MET A 39 1.53 7.39 -7.41
N ALA A 40 1.76 6.10 -7.68
CA ALA A 40 2.88 5.63 -8.48
C ALA A 40 2.83 6.23 -9.91
N ALA A 41 3.99 6.49 -10.49
CA ALA A 41 4.07 7.24 -11.75
C ALA A 41 3.50 6.47 -12.95
N ASP A 42 3.55 5.15 -12.89
CA ASP A 42 3.08 4.22 -13.91
C ASP A 42 1.70 3.60 -13.59
N ASN A 43 1.04 4.05 -12.53
CA ASN A 43 -0.30 3.58 -12.17
C ASN A 43 -1.37 4.08 -13.15
N ASP A 44 -2.23 3.17 -13.59
CA ASP A 44 -3.39 3.43 -14.46
C ASP A 44 -4.75 3.12 -13.79
N VAL A 45 -4.73 2.83 -12.47
CA VAL A 45 -5.92 2.48 -11.67
C VAL A 45 -6.38 3.68 -10.85
N THR A 46 -7.68 3.92 -10.81
CA THR A 46 -8.31 4.92 -9.95
C THR A 46 -9.00 4.28 -8.74
N LEU A 47 -9.37 5.09 -7.75
CA LEU A 47 -10.16 4.60 -6.60
C LEU A 47 -11.54 4.10 -7.04
N GLU A 48 -12.13 4.73 -8.05
CA GLU A 48 -13.40 4.33 -8.67
C GLU A 48 -13.27 2.97 -9.39
N ASP A 49 -12.15 2.71 -10.06
CA ASP A 49 -11.88 1.41 -10.65
C ASP A 49 -11.84 0.32 -9.58
N ILE A 50 -11.15 0.56 -8.47
CA ILE A 50 -11.10 -0.38 -7.34
C ILE A 50 -12.50 -0.64 -6.78
N ALA A 51 -13.30 0.42 -6.58
CA ALA A 51 -14.66 0.29 -6.08
C ALA A 51 -15.59 -0.49 -7.05
N ARG A 52 -15.31 -0.43 -8.35
CA ARG A 52 -16.05 -1.17 -9.38
C ARG A 52 -15.62 -2.66 -9.45
N LEU A 53 -14.35 -2.94 -9.21
CA LEU A 53 -13.76 -4.26 -9.45
C LEU A 53 -13.73 -5.14 -8.20
N CYS A 54 -13.70 -4.54 -7.00
CA CYS A 54 -13.60 -5.26 -5.75
C CYS A 54 -14.93 -5.22 -4.97
N ASP A 55 -15.28 -6.33 -4.32
CA ASP A 55 -16.43 -6.41 -3.42
C ASP A 55 -16.16 -5.73 -2.08
N VAL A 56 -14.91 -5.80 -1.61
CA VAL A 56 -14.43 -5.16 -0.40
C VAL A 56 -13.01 -4.70 -0.62
N PHE A 57 -12.66 -3.53 -0.10
CA PHE A 57 -11.28 -3.10 0.04
C PHE A 57 -11.13 -2.19 1.24
N TYR A 58 -9.91 -1.96 1.69
CA TYR A 58 -9.68 -0.90 2.66
C TYR A 58 -8.67 0.12 2.18
N ILE A 59 -8.85 1.34 2.64
CA ILE A 59 -7.95 2.46 2.40
C ILE A 59 -7.02 2.54 3.59
N GLY A 60 -5.76 2.22 3.38
CA GLY A 60 -4.75 2.19 4.43
C GLY A 60 -4.51 3.57 5.02
N GLY A 61 -4.67 3.68 6.35
CA GLY A 61 -4.46 4.92 7.07
C GLY A 61 -3.12 5.00 7.78
N THR A 62 -2.72 3.94 8.47
CA THR A 62 -1.57 3.94 9.39
C THR A 62 -0.22 4.20 8.73
N LYS A 63 -0.07 3.91 7.44
CA LYS A 63 1.14 4.21 6.66
C LYS A 63 1.08 5.57 5.97
N VAL A 64 -0.08 6.23 5.95
CA VAL A 64 -0.33 7.48 5.20
C VAL A 64 -0.84 8.59 6.14
N GLY A 65 -0.35 8.62 7.38
CA GLY A 65 -0.58 9.73 8.30
C GLY A 65 -1.64 9.52 9.38
N ALA A 66 -2.46 8.45 9.34
CA ALA A 66 -3.33 8.13 10.45
C ALA A 66 -2.54 7.54 11.63
N LEU A 67 -2.94 7.82 12.85
CA LEU A 67 -2.36 7.24 14.06
C LEU A 67 -2.70 5.75 14.20
N PHE A 68 -3.92 5.39 13.79
CA PHE A 68 -4.43 4.02 13.82
C PHE A 68 -5.67 3.87 12.94
N GLY A 69 -5.97 2.63 12.55
CA GLY A 69 -7.19 2.27 11.82
C GLY A 69 -7.07 2.39 10.31
N GLU A 70 -8.06 1.79 9.68
CA GLU A 70 -8.21 1.70 8.23
C GLU A 70 -9.66 2.04 7.86
N ALA A 71 -9.90 2.61 6.67
CA ALA A 71 -11.26 2.84 6.17
C ALA A 71 -11.68 1.67 5.29
N VAL A 72 -12.58 0.84 5.78
CA VAL A 72 -13.13 -0.31 5.02
C VAL A 72 -14.25 0.17 4.11
N VAL A 73 -14.15 -0.14 2.82
CA VAL A 73 -15.17 0.13 1.80
C VAL A 73 -15.76 -1.20 1.34
N ILE A 74 -17.07 -1.33 1.43
CA ILE A 74 -17.81 -2.53 1.02
C ILE A 74 -18.77 -2.11 -0.09
N THR A 75 -18.52 -2.56 -1.31
CA THR A 75 -19.35 -2.27 -2.49
C THR A 75 -20.43 -3.33 -2.69
N ASN A 76 -20.20 -4.55 -2.20
CA ASN A 76 -21.14 -5.66 -2.31
C ASN A 76 -22.22 -5.59 -1.22
N PRO A 77 -23.51 -5.40 -1.59
CA PRO A 77 -24.60 -5.26 -0.61
C PRO A 77 -24.86 -6.50 0.23
N VAL A 78 -24.50 -7.69 -0.26
CA VAL A 78 -24.65 -8.93 0.50
C VAL A 78 -23.65 -8.96 1.67
N ILE A 79 -22.42 -8.54 1.41
CA ILE A 79 -21.35 -8.49 2.43
C ILE A 79 -21.60 -7.35 3.42
N SER A 80 -22.13 -6.22 2.96
CA SER A 80 -22.40 -5.06 3.83
C SER A 80 -23.55 -5.30 4.82
N LYS A 81 -24.41 -6.28 4.53
CA LYS A 81 -25.53 -6.61 5.42
C LYS A 81 -25.03 -6.98 6.81
N ASP A 82 -25.58 -6.30 7.82
CA ASP A 82 -25.25 -6.53 9.24
C ASP A 82 -23.76 -6.33 9.62
N PHE A 83 -22.94 -5.79 8.73
CA PHE A 83 -21.49 -5.62 8.96
C PHE A 83 -21.20 -4.80 10.23
N ARG A 84 -22.02 -3.79 10.57
CA ARG A 84 -21.88 -3.01 11.79
C ARG A 84 -22.03 -3.87 13.06
N TYR A 85 -22.94 -4.86 13.05
CA TYR A 85 -23.07 -5.80 14.16
C TYR A 85 -21.87 -6.74 14.25
N MET A 86 -21.31 -7.14 13.12
CA MET A 86 -20.08 -7.94 13.08
C MET A 86 -18.89 -7.17 13.67
N ILE A 87 -18.74 -5.88 13.34
CA ILE A 87 -17.73 -5.01 13.95
C ILE A 87 -17.87 -5.00 15.47
N LYS A 88 -19.10 -4.80 15.97
CA LYS A 88 -19.37 -4.77 17.41
C LYS A 88 -19.08 -6.11 18.07
N GLN A 89 -19.54 -7.21 17.47
CA GLN A 89 -19.34 -8.57 17.97
C GLN A 89 -17.85 -8.93 18.10
N ARG A 90 -17.03 -8.44 17.17
CA ARG A 90 -15.58 -8.66 17.14
C ARG A 90 -14.77 -7.65 17.98
N GLY A 91 -15.45 -6.78 18.74
CA GLY A 91 -14.79 -5.77 19.57
C GLY A 91 -14.22 -4.58 18.83
N GLY A 92 -14.48 -4.44 17.51
CA GLY A 92 -13.95 -3.37 16.68
C GLY A 92 -14.69 -2.04 16.77
N MET A 93 -15.80 -1.97 17.51
CA MET A 93 -16.58 -0.74 17.67
C MET A 93 -16.14 0.02 18.93
N LEU A 94 -15.36 1.08 18.70
CA LEU A 94 -14.92 1.95 19.79
C LEU A 94 -16.04 2.87 20.27
N ALA A 95 -16.15 3.08 21.61
CA ALA A 95 -17.06 4.06 22.20
C ALA A 95 -16.78 5.49 21.68
N LYS A 96 -15.52 5.79 21.38
CA LYS A 96 -15.04 7.06 20.81
C LYS A 96 -14.67 6.90 19.33
N GLY A 97 -15.48 6.17 18.56
CA GLY A 97 -15.24 5.86 17.14
C GLY A 97 -15.03 7.08 16.23
N ARG A 98 -15.52 8.26 16.63
CA ARG A 98 -15.24 9.52 15.93
C ARG A 98 -13.74 9.84 15.78
N LEU A 99 -12.89 9.30 16.66
CA LEU A 99 -11.44 9.47 16.55
C LEU A 99 -10.88 8.87 15.26
N LEU A 100 -11.43 7.74 14.82
CA LEU A 100 -11.12 7.14 13.52
C LEU A 100 -11.67 8.01 12.37
N GLY A 101 -12.95 8.41 12.47
CA GLY A 101 -13.60 9.21 11.44
C GLY A 101 -12.92 10.56 11.20
N ILE A 102 -12.51 11.26 12.24
CA ILE A 102 -11.81 12.55 12.15
C ILE A 102 -10.46 12.40 11.44
N GLN A 103 -9.70 11.31 11.70
CA GLN A 103 -8.44 11.08 11.00
C GLN A 103 -8.66 10.94 9.49
N PHE A 104 -9.62 10.13 9.06
CA PHE A 104 -9.92 9.96 7.65
C PHE A 104 -10.55 11.20 7.02
N GLN A 105 -11.41 11.92 7.75
CA GLN A 105 -11.90 13.22 7.30
C GLN A 105 -10.73 14.16 7.00
N THR A 106 -9.81 14.33 7.93
CA THR A 106 -8.63 15.19 7.77
C THR A 106 -7.74 14.73 6.61
N LEU A 107 -7.52 13.43 6.47
CA LEU A 107 -6.69 12.90 5.39
C LEU A 107 -7.30 13.13 4.00
N PHE A 108 -8.64 13.09 3.88
CA PHE A 108 -9.29 13.31 2.58
C PHE A 108 -9.66 14.77 2.33
N GLU A 109 -9.76 15.60 3.38
CA GLU A 109 -9.96 17.04 3.25
C GLU A 109 -8.75 17.65 2.53
N ASP A 110 -9.01 18.52 1.56
CA ASP A 110 -7.98 19.19 0.74
C ASP A 110 -6.97 18.25 0.06
N GLY A 111 -7.28 16.97 -0.04
CA GLY A 111 -6.45 15.98 -0.73
C GLY A 111 -5.14 15.62 -0.01
N LEU A 112 -5.05 15.81 1.31
CA LEU A 112 -3.84 15.57 2.11
C LEU A 112 -3.33 14.12 1.97
N TYR A 113 -4.22 13.13 1.92
CA TYR A 113 -3.87 11.71 1.71
C TYR A 113 -3.01 11.51 0.45
N TRP A 114 -3.38 12.16 -0.64
CA TRP A 114 -2.68 12.09 -1.92
C TRP A 114 -1.35 12.85 -1.88
N GLN A 115 -1.31 13.99 -1.21
CA GLN A 115 -0.10 14.80 -1.05
C GLN A 115 0.97 14.05 -0.24
N ILE A 116 0.58 13.42 0.89
CA ILE A 116 1.48 12.58 1.71
C ILE A 116 2.00 11.41 0.88
N SER A 117 1.12 10.72 0.16
CA SER A 117 1.49 9.57 -0.67
C SER A 117 2.45 9.98 -1.80
N ARG A 118 2.19 11.07 -2.48
CA ARG A 118 3.07 11.59 -3.54
C ARG A 118 4.43 11.97 -2.99
N HIS A 119 4.46 12.70 -1.87
CA HIS A 119 5.71 13.09 -1.24
C HIS A 119 6.60 11.88 -0.88
N ALA A 120 6.02 10.84 -0.32
CA ALA A 120 6.76 9.63 0.02
C ALA A 120 7.35 8.95 -1.20
N ILE A 121 6.62 8.89 -2.33
CA ILE A 121 7.12 8.35 -3.60
C ILE A 121 8.25 9.22 -4.14
N ASP A 122 8.11 10.54 -4.14
CA ASP A 122 9.14 11.45 -4.63
C ASP A 122 10.46 11.28 -3.84
N MET A 123 10.37 11.08 -2.53
CA MET A 123 11.54 10.80 -1.69
C MET A 123 12.15 9.43 -1.98
N ALA A 124 11.32 8.40 -2.14
CA ALA A 124 11.79 7.06 -2.53
C ALA A 124 12.49 7.07 -3.89
N MET A 125 11.96 7.81 -4.87
CA MET A 125 12.57 7.94 -6.20
C MET A 125 13.89 8.74 -6.17
N LYS A 126 14.06 9.71 -5.27
CA LYS A 126 15.35 10.37 -5.04
C LYS A 126 16.38 9.41 -4.50
N LEU A 127 15.98 8.59 -3.51
CA LEU A 127 16.86 7.57 -2.93
C LEU A 127 17.23 6.51 -3.96
N LYS A 128 16.24 6.02 -4.75
CA LYS A 128 16.46 5.09 -5.86
C LYS A 128 17.52 5.61 -6.84
N LYS A 129 17.38 6.85 -7.30
CA LYS A 129 18.34 7.50 -8.21
C LYS A 129 19.75 7.58 -7.60
N ALA A 130 19.85 7.84 -6.30
CA ALA A 130 21.14 7.90 -5.61
C ALA A 130 21.84 6.53 -5.59
N PHE A 131 21.12 5.45 -5.29
CA PHE A 131 21.66 4.08 -5.37
C PHE A 131 22.09 3.72 -6.80
N GLN A 132 21.28 4.02 -7.80
CA GLN A 132 21.60 3.79 -9.21
C GLN A 132 22.85 4.57 -9.64
N ALA A 133 22.99 5.82 -9.21
CA ALA A 133 24.19 6.62 -9.48
C ALA A 133 25.46 6.06 -8.85
N CYS A 134 25.32 5.29 -7.77
CA CYS A 134 26.43 4.54 -7.14
C CYS A 134 26.66 3.14 -7.78
N GLY A 135 25.90 2.79 -8.83
CA GLY A 135 26.03 1.52 -9.53
C GLY A 135 25.29 0.33 -8.90
N TYR A 136 24.41 0.58 -7.91
CA TYR A 136 23.64 -0.48 -7.27
C TYR A 136 22.32 -0.76 -8.01
N GLY A 137 21.98 -2.04 -8.14
CA GLY A 137 20.71 -2.50 -8.68
C GLY A 137 19.63 -2.66 -7.59
N PHE A 138 18.46 -3.15 -8.01
CA PHE A 138 17.33 -3.39 -7.15
C PHE A 138 16.82 -4.82 -7.32
N TYR A 139 16.31 -5.41 -6.25
CA TYR A 139 15.70 -6.74 -6.26
C TYR A 139 14.53 -6.82 -7.25
N VAL A 140 13.69 -5.77 -7.28
CA VAL A 140 12.63 -5.58 -8.25
C VAL A 140 12.51 -4.10 -8.61
N GLU A 141 12.38 -3.83 -9.91
CA GLU A 141 12.13 -2.48 -10.39
C GLU A 141 10.67 -2.09 -10.17
N ASN A 142 10.46 -0.95 -9.52
CA ASN A 142 9.13 -0.40 -9.28
C ASN A 142 9.18 1.12 -9.09
N SER A 143 8.01 1.76 -9.10
CA SER A 143 7.81 3.20 -8.97
C SER A 143 7.14 3.62 -7.65
N THR A 144 7.05 2.71 -6.67
CA THR A 144 6.39 2.97 -5.38
C THR A 144 7.39 3.36 -4.28
N ASN A 145 6.89 3.53 -3.07
CA ASN A 145 7.72 3.85 -1.90
C ASN A 145 8.50 2.65 -1.32
N GLN A 146 8.24 1.43 -1.78
CA GLN A 146 8.96 0.23 -1.38
C GLN A 146 10.14 0.01 -2.33
N GLN A 147 11.36 0.30 -1.87
CA GLN A 147 12.58 0.15 -2.64
C GLN A 147 13.50 -0.85 -1.96
N LEU A 148 13.94 -1.84 -2.71
CA LEU A 148 14.78 -2.95 -2.25
C LEU A 148 16.12 -2.92 -3.02
N PRO A 149 17.06 -2.04 -2.64
CA PRO A 149 18.37 -2.00 -3.27
C PRO A 149 19.18 -3.25 -2.87
N VAL A 150 19.89 -3.84 -3.83
CA VAL A 150 20.83 -4.95 -3.59
C VAL A 150 22.21 -4.36 -3.33
N LEU A 151 22.74 -4.58 -2.12
CA LEU A 151 23.97 -3.98 -1.67
C LEU A 151 25.00 -5.06 -1.24
N PRO A 152 26.30 -4.85 -1.49
CA PRO A 152 27.34 -5.69 -0.89
C PRO A 152 27.28 -5.64 0.65
N ASP A 153 27.46 -6.79 1.32
CA ASP A 153 27.43 -6.89 2.79
C ASP A 153 28.40 -5.91 3.45
N ALA A 154 29.60 -5.70 2.87
CA ALA A 154 30.58 -4.73 3.38
C ALA A 154 30.08 -3.26 3.32
N VAL A 155 29.16 -2.94 2.42
CA VAL A 155 28.51 -1.61 2.35
C VAL A 155 27.45 -1.51 3.44
N LEU A 156 26.66 -2.57 3.64
CA LEU A 156 25.65 -2.63 4.70
C LEU A 156 26.28 -2.48 6.09
N GLU A 157 27.40 -3.14 6.36
CA GLU A 157 28.15 -2.99 7.62
C GLU A 157 28.59 -1.53 7.88
N LYS A 158 29.06 -0.84 6.84
CA LYS A 158 29.43 0.59 6.96
C LYS A 158 28.22 1.49 7.19
N LEU A 159 27.08 1.19 6.54
CA LEU A 159 25.85 1.97 6.71
C LEU A 159 25.22 1.77 8.08
N ALA A 160 25.30 0.58 8.65
CA ALA A 160 24.70 0.22 9.94
C ALA A 160 25.18 1.09 11.11
N GLY A 161 26.39 1.68 11.01
CA GLY A 161 26.89 2.62 12.01
C GLY A 161 26.16 3.95 12.04
N LYS A 162 25.42 4.31 10.99
CA LYS A 162 24.76 5.61 10.84
C LYS A 162 23.28 5.51 10.47
N TYR A 163 22.86 4.45 9.80
CA TYR A 163 21.50 4.28 9.28
C TYR A 163 20.92 2.95 9.76
N SER A 164 19.61 2.93 9.99
CA SER A 164 18.83 1.72 10.22
C SER A 164 18.02 1.39 8.97
N TYR A 165 18.01 0.11 8.58
CA TYR A 165 17.24 -0.41 7.46
C TYR A 165 16.67 -1.78 7.82
N SER A 166 15.61 -2.20 7.12
CA SER A 166 15.08 -3.55 7.25
C SER A 166 15.83 -4.46 6.28
N PHE A 167 16.43 -5.52 6.82
CA PHE A 167 16.94 -6.59 6.01
C PHE A 167 15.78 -7.36 5.37
N TRP A 168 15.88 -7.65 4.09
CA TRP A 168 14.86 -8.41 3.36
C TRP A 168 15.31 -9.86 3.18
N GLU A 169 16.30 -10.09 2.35
CA GLU A 169 16.90 -11.41 2.16
C GLU A 169 18.30 -11.28 1.55
N LYS A 170 19.05 -12.36 1.54
CA LYS A 170 20.29 -12.48 0.77
C LYS A 170 19.97 -12.82 -0.67
N THR A 171 20.62 -12.15 -1.61
CA THR A 171 20.51 -12.44 -3.05
C THR A 171 21.62 -13.39 -3.52
N ASP A 172 22.78 -13.36 -2.86
CA ASP A 172 23.89 -14.28 -3.04
C ASP A 172 24.78 -14.34 -1.78
N GLU A 173 25.98 -14.96 -1.86
CA GLU A 173 26.89 -15.12 -0.71
C GLU A 173 27.42 -13.79 -0.15
N SER A 174 27.41 -12.70 -0.92
CA SER A 174 28.05 -11.42 -0.60
C SER A 174 27.13 -10.19 -0.73
N HIS A 175 25.87 -10.39 -1.11
CA HIS A 175 24.88 -9.31 -1.31
C HIS A 175 23.58 -9.60 -0.59
N SER A 176 22.98 -8.53 -0.11
CA SER A 176 21.68 -8.54 0.58
C SER A 176 20.80 -7.40 0.09
#